data_4c8d90d3e2c4b85a16dbb9ea32710e9a
#
_entry.id   4c8d90d3e2c4b85a16dbb9ea32710e9a
#
_cell.length_a   1.000
_cell.length_b   1.000
_cell.length_c   1.000
_cell.angle_alpha   90.00
_cell.angle_beta   90.00
_cell.angle_gamma   90.00
#
_symmetry.space_group_name_H-M   'P 1'
#
loop_
_entity.id
_entity.type
_entity.pdbx_description
1 polymer ?
#
loop_
_entity_poly.entity_id
_entity_poly.type
_entity_poly.pdbx_seq_one_letter_code
_entity_poly.pdbx_strand_id
1 'polypeptide(L)'
;MISKLISKLGYTRFIALSFIPVILLGTFLLCLPISSKTGEWTNFTDSLFTSVSATCVTGLIVFDTFTHWTVFGQIVILIMIQIGGLGLMTIITMISIFLRKKINMRERKMMMQSSGNTQIDGTLKLVKKIVGGTFIFEGIGAVLLAFRFCPQMGMLKGIYYSCFHAISAFCNAGFDLMGFRQPYSSLTYYTNDYYVNIIIMSLIVIGGIGFIVWNDILKNKFHFSKYLLHTKIVLVTTAILLVAGGLGFFIFEYNGELADKTVPQKIVNAMFMSVTTRTAGFNTIDLSNLSDSGTLLSLILMLIGGSPGSTAGGLKTTTIAVVVIAVFAMAKGGDDINTFKRRIVSDVVKQSAVIILIYLFAVMLSSMIICSVEGLGMSQVLFETASAAGTVGVSKGITNQISAISKIILMIMMYGGRIGGLSLVLVFGQRKPEAPVKRPTEQILIG
;
A
#
# COMPACT_ATOMS: atom_id res chain seq x y z
N MET A 1 -11.93 4.07 -29.53
CA MET A 1 -10.71 3.26 -29.36
C MET A 1 -10.68 2.54 -27.99
N ILE A 2 -10.85 3.25 -26.88
CA ILE A 2 -10.86 2.68 -25.50
C ILE A 2 -11.93 1.60 -25.33
N SER A 3 -13.17 1.79 -25.82
CA SER A 3 -14.26 0.81 -25.69
C SER A 3 -14.00 -0.52 -26.40
N LYS A 4 -13.30 -0.51 -27.53
CA LYS A 4 -12.87 -1.72 -28.26
C LYS A 4 -11.73 -2.45 -27.53
N LEU A 5 -10.84 -1.71 -26.87
CA LEU A 5 -9.75 -2.28 -26.08
C LEU A 5 -10.29 -3.01 -24.84
N ILE A 6 -11.26 -2.40 -24.14
CA ILE A 6 -11.94 -2.98 -22.97
C ILE A 6 -12.68 -4.26 -23.31
N SER A 7 -13.36 -4.29 -24.48
CA SER A 7 -14.11 -5.50 -24.90
C SER A 7 -13.21 -6.70 -25.19
N LYS A 8 -11.95 -6.47 -25.61
CA LYS A 8 -10.96 -7.52 -25.87
C LYS A 8 -10.21 -7.97 -24.61
N LEU A 9 -9.86 -7.04 -23.70
CA LEU A 9 -8.98 -7.30 -22.55
C LEU A 9 -9.74 -7.64 -21.27
N GLY A 10 -11.00 -7.28 -21.16
CA GLY A 10 -11.74 -7.32 -19.89
C GLY A 10 -11.38 -6.18 -18.94
N TYR A 11 -12.25 -5.89 -17.97
CA TYR A 11 -12.12 -4.72 -17.09
C TYR A 11 -10.85 -4.78 -16.23
N THR A 12 -10.52 -5.93 -15.65
CA THR A 12 -9.39 -6.11 -14.73
C THR A 12 -8.06 -5.90 -15.45
N ARG A 13 -7.88 -6.51 -16.63
CA ARG A 13 -6.66 -6.32 -17.45
C ARG A 13 -6.51 -4.88 -17.91
N PHE A 14 -7.63 -4.22 -18.24
CA PHE A 14 -7.59 -2.82 -18.63
C PHE A 14 -7.14 -1.92 -17.47
N ILE A 15 -7.65 -2.14 -16.25
CA ILE A 15 -7.24 -1.39 -15.06
C ILE A 15 -5.74 -1.59 -14.80
N ALA A 16 -5.26 -2.83 -14.86
CA ALA A 16 -3.84 -3.12 -14.70
C ALA A 16 -3.00 -2.36 -15.73
N LEU A 17 -3.27 -2.53 -17.01
CA LEU A 17 -2.50 -1.90 -18.09
C LEU A 17 -2.59 -0.37 -18.08
N SER A 18 -3.62 0.22 -17.47
CA SER A 18 -3.79 1.68 -17.42
C SER A 18 -2.75 2.41 -16.56
N PHE A 19 -2.08 1.71 -15.64
CA PHE A 19 -0.96 2.28 -14.86
C PHE A 19 0.31 2.45 -15.68
N ILE A 20 0.55 1.62 -16.72
CA ILE A 20 1.78 1.64 -17.52
C ILE A 20 2.02 3.01 -18.19
N PRO A 21 1.03 3.63 -18.87
CA PRO A 21 1.23 4.97 -19.44
C PRO A 21 1.59 6.04 -18.40
N VAL A 22 1.03 5.96 -17.20
CA VAL A 22 1.35 6.89 -16.10
C VAL A 22 2.79 6.71 -15.64
N ILE A 23 3.22 5.46 -15.46
CA ILE A 23 4.60 5.12 -15.09
C ILE A 23 5.58 5.61 -16.16
N LEU A 24 5.31 5.34 -17.43
CA LEU A 24 6.19 5.76 -18.53
C LEU A 24 6.27 7.29 -18.65
N LEU A 25 5.14 7.99 -18.50
CA LEU A 25 5.14 9.46 -18.50
C LEU A 25 5.93 10.02 -17.32
N GLY A 26 5.71 9.47 -16.12
CA GLY A 26 6.46 9.83 -14.91
C GLY A 26 7.95 9.57 -15.08
N THR A 27 8.34 8.42 -15.64
CA THR A 27 9.73 8.08 -15.95
C THR A 27 10.35 9.11 -16.88
N PHE A 28 9.66 9.43 -17.98
CA PHE A 28 10.15 10.44 -18.93
C PHE A 28 10.37 11.80 -18.24
N LEU A 29 9.42 12.27 -17.44
CA LEU A 29 9.53 13.55 -16.72
C LEU A 29 10.67 13.52 -15.69
N LEU A 30 10.88 12.40 -14.98
CA LEU A 30 11.97 12.26 -14.01
C LEU A 30 13.35 12.10 -14.67
N CYS A 31 13.44 11.57 -15.89
CA CYS A 31 14.70 11.51 -16.62
C CYS A 31 15.24 12.90 -17.01
N LEU A 32 14.36 13.90 -17.16
CA LEU A 32 14.75 15.23 -17.64
C LEU A 32 15.74 15.94 -16.69
N PRO A 33 16.72 16.67 -17.20
CA PRO A 33 17.69 17.43 -16.38
C PRO A 33 17.03 18.42 -15.41
N ILE A 34 15.87 18.98 -15.76
CA ILE A 34 15.09 19.88 -14.91
C ILE A 34 14.60 19.20 -13.62
N SER A 35 14.46 17.86 -13.61
CA SER A 35 14.04 17.09 -12.47
C SER A 35 15.17 16.78 -11.49
N SER A 36 16.43 16.78 -11.96
CA SER A 36 17.62 16.50 -11.15
C SER A 36 18.27 17.78 -10.64
N LYS A 37 18.73 17.80 -9.38
CA LYS A 37 19.49 18.92 -8.82
C LYS A 37 20.88 19.06 -9.43
N THR A 38 21.43 17.98 -10.00
CA THR A 38 22.72 18.04 -10.73
C THR A 38 22.59 18.69 -12.11
N GLY A 39 21.34 18.84 -12.61
CA GLY A 39 21.11 19.35 -13.98
C GLY A 39 21.47 18.35 -15.08
N GLU A 40 21.76 17.10 -14.73
CA GLU A 40 22.09 16.03 -15.66
C GLU A 40 20.89 15.10 -15.88
N TRP A 41 20.92 14.35 -16.99
CA TRP A 41 19.93 13.31 -17.26
C TRP A 41 20.07 12.18 -16.24
N THR A 42 18.98 11.91 -15.50
CA THR A 42 18.94 10.78 -14.57
C THR A 42 18.82 9.48 -15.36
N ASN A 43 19.52 8.42 -14.91
CA ASN A 43 19.49 7.11 -15.52
C ASN A 43 18.05 6.61 -15.67
N PHE A 44 17.73 6.05 -16.84
CA PHE A 44 16.38 5.56 -17.16
C PHE A 44 15.88 4.52 -16.17
N THR A 45 16.73 3.55 -15.77
CA THR A 45 16.35 2.50 -14.83
C THR A 45 15.98 3.06 -13.46
N ASP A 46 16.71 4.06 -12.95
CA ASP A 46 16.49 4.66 -11.65
C ASP A 46 15.27 5.60 -11.65
N SER A 47 15.07 6.33 -12.74
CA SER A 47 13.86 7.12 -12.97
C SER A 47 12.62 6.23 -13.10
N LEU A 48 12.74 5.08 -13.79
CA LEU A 48 11.66 4.09 -13.91
C LEU A 48 11.35 3.49 -12.55
N PHE A 49 12.36 3.12 -11.76
CA PHE A 49 12.19 2.61 -10.40
C PHE A 49 11.41 3.59 -9.52
N THR A 50 11.84 4.86 -9.50
CA THR A 50 11.18 5.93 -8.73
C THR A 50 9.74 6.14 -9.21
N SER A 51 9.50 6.14 -10.52
CA SER A 51 8.17 6.28 -11.12
C SER A 51 7.25 5.11 -10.76
N VAL A 52 7.75 3.86 -10.82
CA VAL A 52 7.01 2.66 -10.40
C VAL A 52 6.71 2.74 -8.91
N SER A 53 7.70 3.05 -8.07
CA SER A 53 7.55 3.16 -6.63
C SER A 53 6.51 4.23 -6.24
N ALA A 54 6.56 5.41 -6.86
CA ALA A 54 5.60 6.49 -6.60
C ALA A 54 4.19 6.13 -7.08
N THR A 55 4.04 5.59 -8.31
CA THR A 55 2.72 5.23 -8.86
C THR A 55 2.12 4.01 -8.19
N CYS A 56 2.93 3.02 -7.78
CA CYS A 56 2.48 1.88 -7.00
C CYS A 56 2.34 2.18 -5.51
N VAL A 57 2.71 3.41 -5.10
CA VAL A 57 2.61 3.87 -3.72
C VAL A 57 3.39 2.94 -2.79
N THR A 58 4.64 2.66 -3.15
CA THR A 58 5.49 1.72 -2.41
C THR A 58 6.41 2.46 -1.45
N GLY A 59 7.19 3.45 -1.93
CA GLY A 59 8.13 4.22 -1.10
C GLY A 59 9.57 3.71 -1.10
N LEU A 60 9.90 2.62 -1.81
CA LEU A 60 11.29 2.24 -2.04
C LEU A 60 11.96 3.28 -2.95
N ILE A 61 13.13 3.76 -2.56
CA ILE A 61 13.84 4.83 -3.26
C ILE A 61 15.28 4.41 -3.58
N VAL A 62 15.71 4.70 -4.81
CA VAL A 62 17.12 4.59 -5.22
C VAL A 62 17.88 5.85 -4.84
N PHE A 63 17.27 7.00 -5.04
CA PHE A 63 17.80 8.31 -4.66
C PHE A 63 16.93 8.93 -3.58
N ASP A 64 17.57 9.56 -2.60
CA ASP A 64 16.85 10.35 -1.61
C ASP A 64 16.04 11.46 -2.30
N THR A 65 14.76 11.59 -1.92
CA THR A 65 13.81 12.47 -2.62
C THR A 65 14.18 13.93 -2.51
N PHE A 66 14.75 14.36 -1.39
CA PHE A 66 15.16 15.75 -1.22
C PHE A 66 16.50 16.04 -1.89
N THR A 67 17.50 15.17 -1.73
CA THR A 67 18.87 15.48 -2.18
C THR A 67 19.03 15.40 -3.69
N HIS A 68 18.33 14.50 -4.37
CA HIS A 68 18.45 14.29 -5.80
C HIS A 68 17.45 15.09 -6.64
N TRP A 69 16.17 15.11 -6.24
CA TRP A 69 15.10 15.71 -7.06
C TRP A 69 14.93 17.20 -6.77
N THR A 70 14.80 18.00 -7.85
CA THR A 70 14.35 19.40 -7.76
C THR A 70 12.90 19.48 -7.28
N VAL A 71 12.42 20.68 -6.99
CA VAL A 71 10.98 20.90 -6.67
C VAL A 71 10.08 20.38 -7.80
N PHE A 72 10.49 20.52 -9.06
CA PHE A 72 9.76 19.97 -10.20
C PHE A 72 9.68 18.45 -10.12
N GLY A 73 10.81 17.75 -9.93
CA GLY A 73 10.82 16.29 -9.77
C GLY A 73 9.98 15.81 -8.57
N GLN A 74 10.07 16.52 -7.43
CA GLN A 74 9.28 16.23 -6.23
C GLN A 74 7.77 16.38 -6.49
N ILE A 75 7.33 17.40 -7.24
CA ILE A 75 5.92 17.58 -7.63
C ILE A 75 5.47 16.46 -8.57
N VAL A 76 6.30 16.05 -9.52
CA VAL A 76 6.00 14.90 -10.41
C VAL A 76 5.80 13.64 -9.57
N ILE A 77 6.68 13.35 -8.61
CA ILE A 77 6.55 12.22 -7.67
C ILE A 77 5.23 12.34 -6.88
N LEU A 78 4.92 13.52 -6.35
CA LEU A 78 3.70 13.75 -5.57
C LEU A 78 2.42 13.51 -6.39
N ILE A 79 2.40 13.96 -7.65
CA ILE A 79 1.27 13.71 -8.57
C ILE A 79 1.13 12.20 -8.84
N MET A 80 2.24 11.49 -9.06
CA MET A 80 2.19 10.04 -9.26
C MET A 80 1.69 9.30 -8.02
N ILE A 81 2.10 9.72 -6.82
CA ILE A 81 1.60 9.20 -5.54
C ILE A 81 0.08 9.41 -5.45
N GLN A 82 -0.42 10.60 -5.77
CA GLN A 82 -1.84 10.92 -5.71
C GLN A 82 -2.65 10.08 -6.73
N ILE A 83 -2.14 9.92 -7.95
CA ILE A 83 -2.75 9.07 -8.98
C ILE A 83 -2.76 7.60 -8.52
N GLY A 84 -1.65 7.14 -7.98
CA GLY A 84 -1.50 5.79 -7.45
C GLY A 84 -2.44 5.53 -6.28
N GLY A 85 -2.44 6.39 -5.27
CA GLY A 85 -3.22 6.25 -4.02
C GLY A 85 -4.73 6.22 -4.25
N LEU A 86 -5.26 7.19 -4.98
CA LEU A 86 -6.69 7.24 -5.33
C LEU A 86 -7.10 6.15 -6.34
N GLY A 87 -6.14 5.64 -7.10
CA GLY A 87 -6.38 4.76 -8.22
C GLY A 87 -6.80 5.52 -9.49
N LEU A 88 -6.19 5.15 -10.60
CA LEU A 88 -6.34 5.85 -11.88
C LEU A 88 -7.81 5.98 -12.33
N MET A 89 -8.63 4.96 -12.09
CA MET A 89 -10.06 4.99 -12.48
C MET A 89 -10.85 6.04 -11.71
N THR A 90 -10.53 6.26 -10.44
CA THR A 90 -11.15 7.30 -9.61
C THR A 90 -10.85 8.69 -10.19
N ILE A 91 -9.59 8.92 -10.58
CA ILE A 91 -9.14 10.21 -11.17
C ILE A 91 -9.79 10.44 -12.54
N ILE A 92 -9.77 9.45 -13.45
CA ILE A 92 -10.42 9.54 -14.76
C ILE A 92 -11.91 9.86 -14.60
N THR A 93 -12.56 9.24 -13.60
CA THR A 93 -13.96 9.53 -13.29
C THR A 93 -14.16 10.97 -12.84
N MET A 94 -13.32 11.47 -11.96
CA MET A 94 -13.40 12.85 -11.49
C MET A 94 -13.22 13.84 -12.63
N ILE A 95 -12.25 13.62 -13.51
CA ILE A 95 -12.05 14.44 -14.71
C ILE A 95 -13.29 14.38 -15.60
N SER A 96 -13.88 13.19 -15.81
CA SER A 96 -15.09 13.02 -16.61
C SER A 96 -16.29 13.75 -16.01
N ILE A 97 -16.44 13.73 -14.68
CA ILE A 97 -17.50 14.46 -13.95
C ILE A 97 -17.27 15.97 -14.09
N PHE A 98 -16.03 16.44 -13.93
CA PHE A 98 -15.68 17.86 -14.04
C PHE A 98 -15.97 18.40 -15.45
N LEU A 99 -15.61 17.62 -16.48
CA LEU A 99 -15.90 17.93 -17.88
C LEU A 99 -17.37 17.68 -18.29
N ARG A 100 -18.26 17.34 -17.34
CA ARG A 100 -19.67 17.02 -17.56
C ARG A 100 -19.94 15.98 -18.65
N LYS A 101 -18.98 15.05 -18.88
CA LYS A 101 -19.15 13.95 -19.83
C LYS A 101 -20.15 12.92 -19.31
N LYS A 102 -21.00 12.38 -20.21
CA LYS A 102 -21.88 11.25 -19.87
C LYS A 102 -21.04 10.00 -19.62
N ILE A 103 -21.17 9.43 -18.43
CA ILE A 103 -20.44 8.23 -18.01
C ILE A 103 -21.28 7.02 -18.36
N ASN A 104 -20.77 6.18 -19.24
CA ASN A 104 -21.45 4.98 -19.74
C ASN A 104 -21.48 3.85 -18.68
N MET A 105 -22.41 2.87 -18.85
CA MET A 105 -22.52 1.71 -17.95
C MET A 105 -21.23 0.88 -17.83
N ARG A 106 -20.42 0.81 -18.89
CA ARG A 106 -19.12 0.13 -18.88
C ARG A 106 -18.12 0.83 -17.97
N GLU A 107 -18.07 2.14 -18.04
CA GLU A 107 -17.20 2.97 -17.16
C GLU A 107 -17.63 2.84 -15.70
N ARG A 108 -18.94 2.81 -15.41
CA ARG A 108 -19.46 2.58 -14.06
C ARG A 108 -19.07 1.19 -13.52
N LYS A 109 -19.06 0.14 -14.34
CA LYS A 109 -18.59 -1.19 -13.94
C LYS A 109 -17.08 -1.20 -13.61
N MET A 110 -16.26 -0.49 -14.39
CA MET A 110 -14.84 -0.33 -14.09
C MET A 110 -14.60 0.40 -12.78
N MET A 111 -15.35 1.49 -12.54
CA MET A 111 -15.29 2.24 -11.28
C MET A 111 -15.71 1.38 -10.10
N MET A 112 -16.76 0.61 -10.23
CA MET A 112 -17.23 -0.34 -9.22
C MET A 112 -16.09 -1.31 -8.84
N GLN A 113 -15.43 -1.89 -9.84
CA GLN A 113 -14.37 -2.85 -9.63
C GLN A 113 -13.10 -2.21 -9.03
N SER A 114 -12.72 -1.01 -9.47
CA SER A 114 -11.53 -0.31 -8.96
C SER A 114 -11.72 0.24 -7.54
N SER A 115 -12.94 0.68 -7.21
CA SER A 115 -13.26 1.18 -5.86
C SER A 115 -13.66 0.10 -4.86
N GLY A 116 -13.68 -1.17 -5.29
CA GLY A 116 -14.09 -2.31 -4.45
C GLY A 116 -15.60 -2.34 -4.13
N ASN A 117 -16.41 -1.53 -4.81
CA ASN A 117 -17.86 -1.52 -4.58
C ASN A 117 -18.52 -2.76 -5.19
N THR A 118 -19.60 -3.24 -4.57
CA THR A 118 -20.40 -4.40 -5.05
C THR A 118 -21.61 -4.00 -5.88
N GLN A 119 -21.99 -2.71 -5.88
CA GLN A 119 -23.18 -2.19 -6.56
C GLN A 119 -22.81 -1.10 -7.56
N ILE A 120 -23.46 -1.11 -8.73
CA ILE A 120 -23.28 -0.09 -9.78
C ILE A 120 -23.94 1.23 -9.36
N ASP A 121 -25.09 1.13 -8.70
CA ASP A 121 -25.84 2.30 -8.24
C ASP A 121 -25.12 3.01 -7.10
N GLY A 122 -25.03 4.33 -7.20
CA GLY A 122 -24.32 5.14 -6.20
C GLY A 122 -22.80 5.24 -6.38
N THR A 123 -22.20 4.50 -7.34
CA THR A 123 -20.73 4.51 -7.57
C THR A 123 -20.20 5.94 -7.81
N LEU A 124 -20.91 6.78 -8.58
CA LEU A 124 -20.51 8.17 -8.81
C LEU A 124 -20.53 9.02 -7.55
N LYS A 125 -21.55 8.82 -6.68
CA LYS A 125 -21.62 9.52 -5.38
C LYS A 125 -20.47 9.05 -4.47
N LEU A 126 -20.13 7.75 -4.51
CA LEU A 126 -19.01 7.20 -3.76
C LEU A 126 -17.69 7.80 -4.23
N VAL A 127 -17.42 7.87 -5.54
CA VAL A 127 -16.20 8.49 -6.08
C VAL A 127 -16.05 9.95 -5.65
N LYS A 128 -17.14 10.75 -5.71
CA LYS A 128 -17.10 12.13 -5.19
C LYS A 128 -16.76 12.18 -3.71
N LYS A 129 -17.32 11.28 -2.90
CA LYS A 129 -17.01 11.19 -1.46
C LYS A 129 -15.56 10.75 -1.21
N ILE A 130 -15.05 9.81 -2.00
CA ILE A 130 -13.65 9.37 -1.90
C ILE A 130 -12.72 10.55 -2.13
N VAL A 131 -12.86 11.22 -3.27
CA VAL A 131 -11.97 12.34 -3.63
C VAL A 131 -12.12 13.50 -2.67
N GLY A 132 -13.35 13.91 -2.34
CA GLY A 132 -13.60 14.97 -1.37
C GLY A 132 -13.05 14.62 0.02
N GLY A 133 -13.27 13.40 0.49
CA GLY A 133 -12.74 12.92 1.76
C GLY A 133 -11.20 12.88 1.79
N THR A 134 -10.57 12.44 0.71
CA THR A 134 -9.11 12.44 0.57
C THR A 134 -8.55 13.86 0.75
N PHE A 135 -9.03 14.83 -0.03
CA PHE A 135 -8.55 16.22 0.09
C PHE A 135 -8.83 16.84 1.47
N ILE A 136 -9.92 16.46 2.12
CA ILE A 136 -10.22 16.91 3.49
C ILE A 136 -9.20 16.34 4.48
N PHE A 137 -8.94 15.04 4.47
CA PHE A 137 -7.98 14.43 5.40
C PHE A 137 -6.55 14.86 5.12
N GLU A 138 -6.14 14.95 3.86
CA GLU A 138 -4.84 15.47 3.45
C GLU A 138 -4.68 16.95 3.87
N GLY A 139 -5.71 17.76 3.66
CA GLY A 139 -5.70 19.16 4.07
C GLY A 139 -5.61 19.36 5.59
N ILE A 140 -6.41 18.60 6.36
CA ILE A 140 -6.32 18.63 7.83
C ILE A 140 -4.93 18.17 8.27
N GLY A 141 -4.41 17.08 7.72
CA GLY A 141 -3.06 16.58 8.03
C GLY A 141 -1.98 17.60 7.69
N ALA A 142 -2.08 18.27 6.54
CA ALA A 142 -1.14 19.31 6.13
C ALA A 142 -1.18 20.51 7.09
N VAL A 143 -2.36 20.97 7.47
CA VAL A 143 -2.51 22.07 8.46
C VAL A 143 -1.91 21.69 9.82
N LEU A 144 -2.22 20.48 10.31
CA LEU A 144 -1.66 20.01 11.59
C LEU A 144 -0.12 19.90 11.52
N LEU A 145 0.44 19.33 10.46
CA LEU A 145 1.90 19.25 10.29
C LEU A 145 2.54 20.65 10.14
N ALA A 146 1.84 21.60 9.50
CA ALA A 146 2.33 22.97 9.34
C ALA A 146 2.57 23.70 10.66
N PHE A 147 1.78 23.43 11.71
CA PHE A 147 2.03 23.96 13.05
C PHE A 147 3.39 23.55 13.62
N ARG A 148 3.94 22.41 13.17
CA ARG A 148 5.25 21.95 13.61
C ARG A 148 6.37 22.29 12.63
N PHE A 149 6.13 22.20 11.32
CA PHE A 149 7.15 22.40 10.30
C PHE A 149 7.41 23.88 9.99
N CYS A 150 6.38 24.74 9.99
CA CYS A 150 6.57 26.17 9.71
C CYS A 150 7.48 26.88 10.73
N PRO A 151 7.36 26.66 12.04
CA PRO A 151 8.30 27.24 13.01
C PRO A 151 9.75 26.76 12.85
N GLN A 152 9.95 25.51 12.35
CA GLN A 152 11.28 24.91 12.21
C GLN A 152 11.99 25.25 10.89
N MET A 153 11.23 25.44 9.79
CA MET A 153 11.75 25.51 8.42
C MET A 153 11.39 26.81 7.70
N GLY A 154 10.60 27.69 8.36
CA GLY A 154 10.01 28.87 7.73
C GLY A 154 8.70 28.58 7.02
N MET A 155 7.89 29.65 6.80
CA MET A 155 6.49 29.52 6.37
C MET A 155 6.33 28.77 5.04
N LEU A 156 7.02 29.20 3.98
CA LEU A 156 6.86 28.61 2.63
C LEU A 156 7.34 27.15 2.56
N LYS A 157 8.53 26.89 3.10
CA LYS A 157 9.05 25.52 3.14
C LYS A 157 8.21 24.63 4.04
N GLY A 158 7.82 25.13 5.23
CA GLY A 158 7.00 24.39 6.17
C GLY A 158 5.66 23.96 5.59
N ILE A 159 4.95 24.83 4.87
CA ILE A 159 3.69 24.51 4.19
C ILE A 159 3.92 23.45 3.10
N TYR A 160 4.94 23.64 2.26
CA TYR A 160 5.27 22.69 1.20
C TYR A 160 5.56 21.28 1.75
N TYR A 161 6.41 21.18 2.78
CA TYR A 161 6.74 19.92 3.44
C TYR A 161 5.53 19.30 4.12
N SER A 162 4.69 20.09 4.75
CA SER A 162 3.45 19.62 5.38
C SER A 162 2.49 19.02 4.37
N CYS A 163 2.29 19.68 3.24
CA CYS A 163 1.45 19.16 2.15
C CYS A 163 2.04 17.85 1.57
N PHE A 164 3.35 17.84 1.31
CA PHE A 164 4.01 16.65 0.75
C PHE A 164 3.86 15.44 1.68
N HIS A 165 4.19 15.60 2.97
CA HIS A 165 4.12 14.50 3.93
C HIS A 165 2.67 14.09 4.24
N ALA A 166 1.72 15.02 4.27
CA ALA A 166 0.31 14.68 4.46
C ALA A 166 -0.23 13.82 3.31
N ILE A 167 0.05 14.19 2.06
CA ILE A 167 -0.34 13.43 0.87
C ILE A 167 0.36 12.06 0.86
N SER A 168 1.68 12.05 1.08
CA SER A 168 2.47 10.81 1.09
C SER A 168 2.00 9.85 2.18
N ALA A 169 1.71 10.35 3.39
CA ALA A 169 1.23 9.53 4.51
C ALA A 169 -0.20 9.00 4.27
N PHE A 170 -1.12 9.86 3.81
CA PHE A 170 -2.49 9.47 3.54
C PHE A 170 -2.57 8.45 2.39
N CYS A 171 -1.79 8.66 1.34
CA CYS A 171 -1.69 7.72 0.23
C CYS A 171 -0.90 6.45 0.58
N ASN A 172 -0.28 6.36 1.75
CA ASN A 172 0.59 5.25 2.17
C ASN A 172 1.80 5.09 1.24
N ALA A 173 2.46 6.19 0.86
CA ALA A 173 3.50 6.18 -0.16
C ALA A 173 4.93 6.15 0.39
N GLY A 174 5.15 6.63 1.62
CA GLY A 174 6.45 6.58 2.29
C GLY A 174 7.54 7.51 1.75
N PHE A 175 7.24 8.31 0.73
CA PHE A 175 8.17 9.34 0.26
C PHE A 175 8.20 10.52 1.23
N ASP A 176 9.39 11.00 1.55
CA ASP A 176 9.63 12.13 2.44
C ASP A 176 10.61 13.16 1.84
N LEU A 177 10.69 14.32 2.46
CA LEU A 177 11.62 15.38 2.10
C LEU A 177 12.61 15.70 3.22
N MET A 178 12.82 14.78 4.18
CA MET A 178 13.65 15.02 5.36
C MET A 178 15.16 14.81 5.10
N GLY A 179 15.53 14.39 3.90
CA GLY A 179 16.92 14.24 3.46
C GLY A 179 17.79 15.49 3.57
N PHE A 180 17.22 16.66 3.86
CA PHE A 180 18.01 17.88 4.17
C PHE A 180 18.75 17.79 5.50
N ARG A 181 18.34 16.93 6.41
CA ARG A 181 19.04 16.64 7.68
C ARG A 181 20.12 15.60 7.46
N GLN A 182 19.70 14.46 6.96
CA GLN A 182 20.55 13.33 6.63
C GLN A 182 19.88 12.56 5.49
N PRO A 183 20.60 12.26 4.39
CA PRO A 183 20.03 11.47 3.29
C PRO A 183 19.47 10.14 3.79
N TYR A 184 18.33 9.71 3.25
CA TYR A 184 17.62 8.47 3.58
C TYR A 184 17.13 8.36 5.04
N SER A 185 17.11 9.45 5.80
CA SER A 185 16.75 9.41 7.24
C SER A 185 15.25 9.29 7.52
N SER A 186 14.39 9.53 6.54
CA SER A 186 12.94 9.59 6.73
C SER A 186 12.55 10.47 7.94
N LEU A 187 11.71 9.98 8.85
CA LEU A 187 11.25 10.71 10.03
C LEU A 187 12.08 10.42 11.31
N THR A 188 13.29 9.87 11.20
CA THR A 188 14.13 9.55 12.38
C THR A 188 14.43 10.77 13.24
N TYR A 189 14.52 11.97 12.66
CA TYR A 189 14.67 13.21 13.41
C TYR A 189 13.47 13.48 14.35
N TYR A 190 12.27 13.00 13.99
CA TYR A 190 11.04 13.16 14.76
C TYR A 190 10.71 11.95 15.64
N THR A 191 11.69 11.06 15.89
CA THR A 191 11.49 9.86 16.73
C THR A 191 10.88 10.18 18.09
N ASN A 192 11.24 11.34 18.68
CA ASN A 192 10.77 11.80 19.99
C ASN A 192 9.62 12.80 19.92
N ASP A 193 9.13 13.13 18.71
CA ASP A 193 8.06 14.09 18.53
C ASP A 193 6.70 13.37 18.41
N TYR A 194 6.01 13.24 19.54
CA TYR A 194 4.70 12.58 19.62
C TYR A 194 3.67 13.20 18.68
N TYR A 195 3.71 14.54 18.50
CA TYR A 195 2.76 15.26 17.69
C TYR A 195 2.85 14.85 16.21
N VAL A 196 4.04 14.90 15.63
CA VAL A 196 4.28 14.50 14.24
C VAL A 196 3.95 13.01 14.06
N ASN A 197 4.40 12.15 14.97
CA ASN A 197 4.19 10.71 14.89
C ASN A 197 2.71 10.34 14.91
N ILE A 198 1.90 10.92 15.80
CA ILE A 198 0.47 10.63 15.88
C ILE A 198 -0.26 11.11 14.62
N ILE A 199 0.08 12.28 14.07
CA ILE A 199 -0.56 12.78 12.85
C ILE A 199 -0.26 11.87 11.67
N ILE A 200 1.02 11.50 11.45
CA ILE A 200 1.42 10.62 10.36
C ILE A 200 0.76 9.23 10.50
N MET A 201 0.82 8.62 11.68
CA MET A 201 0.15 7.33 11.95
C MET A 201 -1.35 7.41 11.66
N SER A 202 -2.02 8.49 12.08
CA SER A 202 -3.45 8.68 11.85
C SER A 202 -3.79 8.77 10.36
N LEU A 203 -3.01 9.53 9.58
CA LEU A 203 -3.18 9.65 8.12
C LEU A 203 -3.02 8.29 7.44
N ILE A 204 -1.96 7.54 7.79
CA ILE A 204 -1.69 6.19 7.27
C ILE A 204 -2.87 5.25 7.56
N VAL A 205 -3.34 5.20 8.80
CA VAL A 205 -4.44 4.31 9.20
C VAL A 205 -5.73 4.71 8.48
N ILE A 206 -6.06 5.98 8.42
CA ILE A 206 -7.26 6.48 7.74
C ILE A 206 -7.21 6.14 6.24
N GLY A 207 -6.09 6.37 5.57
CA GLY A 207 -5.89 5.98 4.17
C GLY A 207 -6.00 4.48 3.94
N GLY A 208 -5.43 3.68 4.84
CA GLY A 208 -5.35 2.21 4.75
C GLY A 208 -6.62 1.43 5.12
N ILE A 209 -7.60 2.04 5.81
CA ILE A 209 -8.84 1.35 6.23
C ILE A 209 -9.75 1.01 5.04
N GLY A 210 -9.79 1.84 4.00
CA GLY A 210 -10.62 1.64 2.82
C GLY A 210 -11.84 2.54 2.73
N PHE A 211 -12.11 3.00 1.51
CA PHE A 211 -13.15 3.98 1.22
C PHE A 211 -14.59 3.47 1.45
N ILE A 212 -14.80 2.15 1.29
CA ILE A 212 -16.09 1.52 1.59
C ILE A 212 -16.37 1.59 3.09
N VAL A 213 -15.36 1.35 3.91
CA VAL A 213 -15.45 1.42 5.37
C VAL A 213 -15.77 2.85 5.82
N TRP A 214 -15.15 3.87 5.22
CA TRP A 214 -15.51 5.28 5.48
C TRP A 214 -16.98 5.55 5.21
N ASN A 215 -17.48 5.12 4.04
CA ASN A 215 -18.87 5.36 3.68
C ASN A 215 -19.84 4.65 4.63
N ASP A 216 -19.48 3.46 5.12
CA ASP A 216 -20.28 2.70 6.08
C ASP A 216 -20.28 3.35 7.47
N ILE A 217 -19.11 3.81 7.95
CA ILE A 217 -18.99 4.56 9.20
C ILE A 217 -19.78 5.87 9.13
N LEU A 218 -19.66 6.63 8.07
CA LEU A 218 -20.40 7.90 7.90
C LEU A 218 -21.92 7.68 7.85
N LYS A 219 -22.37 6.55 7.27
CA LYS A 219 -23.79 6.20 7.19
C LYS A 219 -24.37 5.73 8.53
N ASN A 220 -23.65 4.84 9.21
CA ASN A 220 -24.14 4.15 10.41
C ASN A 220 -23.57 4.74 11.71
N LYS A 221 -22.72 5.79 11.63
CA LYS A 221 -22.03 6.43 12.76
C LYS A 221 -21.35 5.38 13.66
N PHE A 222 -21.49 5.45 14.97
CA PHE A 222 -20.86 4.54 15.92
C PHE A 222 -21.66 3.25 16.20
N HIS A 223 -22.66 2.89 15.39
CA HIS A 223 -23.46 1.69 15.60
C HIS A 223 -22.80 0.46 14.97
N PHE A 224 -21.84 -0.16 15.66
CA PHE A 224 -21.08 -1.33 15.16
C PHE A 224 -21.98 -2.48 14.68
N SER A 225 -23.12 -2.73 15.34
CA SER A 225 -24.08 -3.78 14.97
C SER A 225 -24.62 -3.63 13.54
N LYS A 226 -24.80 -2.37 13.07
CA LYS A 226 -25.36 -2.03 11.75
C LYS A 226 -24.34 -2.07 10.62
N TYR A 227 -23.03 -2.18 10.92
CA TYR A 227 -21.99 -2.21 9.90
C TYR A 227 -22.08 -3.46 9.03
N LEU A 228 -21.64 -3.31 7.79
CA LEU A 228 -21.43 -4.42 6.86
C LEU A 228 -20.43 -5.41 7.45
N LEU A 229 -20.55 -6.71 7.08
CA LEU A 229 -19.58 -7.73 7.49
C LEU A 229 -18.15 -7.34 7.12
N HIS A 230 -17.97 -6.81 5.91
CA HIS A 230 -16.68 -6.31 5.43
C HIS A 230 -16.08 -5.26 6.39
N THR A 231 -16.86 -4.25 6.77
CA THR A 231 -16.43 -3.19 7.68
C THR A 231 -16.03 -3.74 9.05
N LYS A 232 -16.82 -4.67 9.60
CA LYS A 232 -16.52 -5.33 10.89
C LYS A 232 -15.20 -6.10 10.85
N ILE A 233 -14.99 -6.90 9.81
CA ILE A 233 -13.75 -7.66 9.62
C ILE A 233 -12.56 -6.72 9.51
N VAL A 234 -12.68 -5.68 8.68
CA VAL A 234 -11.59 -4.69 8.48
C VAL A 234 -11.22 -4.01 9.79
N LEU A 235 -12.18 -3.45 10.51
CA LEU A 235 -11.91 -2.70 11.74
C LEU A 235 -11.29 -3.58 12.83
N VAL A 236 -11.85 -4.78 13.05
CA VAL A 236 -11.34 -5.71 14.06
C VAL A 236 -9.95 -6.22 13.69
N THR A 237 -9.75 -6.64 12.44
CA THR A 237 -8.43 -7.14 12.00
C THR A 237 -7.38 -6.04 12.05
N THR A 238 -7.74 -4.82 11.62
CA THR A 238 -6.82 -3.66 11.69
C THR A 238 -6.42 -3.37 13.14
N ALA A 239 -7.37 -3.32 14.06
CA ALA A 239 -7.09 -3.09 15.48
C ALA A 239 -6.19 -4.20 16.08
N ILE A 240 -6.49 -5.46 15.79
CA ILE A 240 -5.68 -6.60 16.26
C ILE A 240 -4.23 -6.49 15.72
N LEU A 241 -4.06 -6.24 14.43
CA LEU A 241 -2.73 -6.15 13.82
C LEU A 241 -1.92 -4.97 14.37
N LEU A 242 -2.56 -3.81 14.57
CA LEU A 242 -1.89 -2.64 15.13
C LEU A 242 -1.42 -2.87 16.56
N VAL A 243 -2.31 -3.42 17.41
CA VAL A 243 -1.99 -3.68 18.82
C VAL A 243 -0.97 -4.81 18.94
N ALA A 244 -1.19 -5.94 18.25
CA ALA A 244 -0.27 -7.08 18.32
C ALA A 244 1.11 -6.74 17.73
N GLY A 245 1.14 -5.99 16.60
CA GLY A 245 2.39 -5.51 16.03
C GLY A 245 3.12 -4.52 16.95
N GLY A 246 2.39 -3.55 17.52
CA GLY A 246 2.97 -2.59 18.48
C GLY A 246 3.53 -3.26 19.72
N LEU A 247 2.79 -4.20 20.30
CA LEU A 247 3.27 -5.01 21.45
C LEU A 247 4.49 -5.86 21.05
N GLY A 248 4.46 -6.50 19.89
CA GLY A 248 5.57 -7.30 19.39
C GLY A 248 6.85 -6.47 19.23
N PHE A 249 6.79 -5.31 18.55
CA PHE A 249 7.94 -4.41 18.43
C PHE A 249 8.41 -3.88 19.78
N PHE A 250 7.50 -3.54 20.67
CA PHE A 250 7.85 -3.09 22.02
C PHE A 250 8.63 -4.17 22.78
N ILE A 251 8.24 -5.44 22.68
CA ILE A 251 8.91 -6.54 23.37
C ILE A 251 10.26 -6.87 22.71
N PHE A 252 10.29 -7.02 21.36
CA PHE A 252 11.48 -7.49 20.67
C PHE A 252 12.57 -6.43 20.57
N GLU A 253 12.20 -5.14 20.46
CA GLU A 253 13.16 -4.03 20.33
C GLU A 253 13.39 -3.27 21.63
N TYR A 254 12.83 -3.73 22.76
CA TYR A 254 12.94 -3.04 24.05
C TYR A 254 14.37 -2.75 24.46
N ASN A 255 15.27 -3.71 24.28
CA ASN A 255 16.72 -3.62 24.55
C ASN A 255 17.56 -3.50 23.26
N GLY A 256 16.91 -3.44 22.08
CA GLY A 256 17.53 -3.23 20.78
C GLY A 256 17.49 -1.76 20.38
N GLU A 257 16.92 -1.47 19.22
CA GLU A 257 16.83 -0.12 18.62
C GLU A 257 16.05 0.89 19.49
N LEU A 258 15.25 0.43 20.42
CA LEU A 258 14.52 1.29 21.36
C LEU A 258 15.22 1.47 22.71
N ALA A 259 16.42 0.90 22.95
CA ALA A 259 17.07 0.86 24.26
C ALA A 259 17.25 2.26 24.88
N ASP A 260 17.72 3.23 24.09
CA ASP A 260 18.06 4.58 24.54
C ASP A 260 16.83 5.50 24.75
N LYS A 261 15.60 4.99 24.54
CA LYS A 261 14.38 5.77 24.60
C LYS A 261 13.66 5.60 25.93
N THR A 262 12.95 6.63 26.36
CA THR A 262 12.04 6.55 27.51
C THR A 262 10.86 5.63 27.20
N VAL A 263 10.23 5.05 28.22
CA VAL A 263 9.11 4.10 28.04
C VAL A 263 7.97 4.68 27.17
N PRO A 264 7.51 5.93 27.33
CA PRO A 264 6.51 6.51 26.42
C PRO A 264 7.00 6.61 24.98
N GLN A 265 8.28 6.96 24.76
CA GLN A 265 8.87 7.01 23.42
C GLN A 265 8.96 5.62 22.79
N LYS A 266 9.33 4.59 23.57
CA LYS A 266 9.33 3.19 23.14
C LYS A 266 7.95 2.76 22.65
N ILE A 267 6.89 3.09 23.39
CA ILE A 267 5.51 2.77 23.00
C ILE A 267 5.13 3.43 21.68
N VAL A 268 5.39 4.73 21.53
CA VAL A 268 5.00 5.46 20.31
C VAL A 268 5.79 4.96 19.09
N ASN A 269 7.10 4.72 19.22
CA ASN A 269 7.91 4.19 18.12
C ASN A 269 7.53 2.75 17.77
N ALA A 270 7.26 1.89 18.75
CA ALA A 270 6.76 0.54 18.49
C ALA A 270 5.40 0.54 17.78
N MET A 271 4.48 1.43 18.17
CA MET A 271 3.21 1.64 17.47
C MET A 271 3.43 2.20 16.06
N PHE A 272 4.38 3.13 15.89
CA PHE A 272 4.72 3.66 14.58
C PHE A 272 5.25 2.56 13.66
N MET A 273 6.12 1.68 14.16
CA MET A 273 6.61 0.51 13.43
C MET A 273 5.47 -0.42 12.99
N SER A 274 4.52 -0.69 13.90
CA SER A 274 3.35 -1.50 13.57
C SER A 274 2.46 -0.86 12.50
N VAL A 275 2.33 0.46 12.51
CA VAL A 275 1.56 1.21 11.51
C VAL A 275 2.29 1.24 10.17
N THR A 276 3.60 1.55 10.17
CA THR A 276 4.37 1.77 8.94
C THR A 276 4.60 0.48 8.16
N THR A 277 4.83 -0.65 8.82
CA THR A 277 4.98 -1.96 8.17
C THR A 277 3.72 -2.41 7.45
N ARG A 278 2.57 -1.77 7.69
CA ARG A 278 1.32 -1.98 6.97
C ARG A 278 1.14 -1.00 5.80
N THR A 279 2.13 -1.00 4.90
CA THR A 279 2.16 -0.27 3.62
C THR A 279 2.31 1.24 3.72
N ALA A 280 3.12 1.78 4.63
CA ALA A 280 3.28 3.23 4.75
C ALA A 280 4.66 3.76 4.36
N GLY A 281 5.73 3.06 4.69
CA GLY A 281 7.09 3.35 4.21
C GLY A 281 7.89 4.36 5.03
N PHE A 282 7.28 5.10 5.95
CA PHE A 282 8.02 6.00 6.84
C PHE A 282 8.70 5.24 7.96
N ASN A 283 9.84 5.72 8.42
CA ASN A 283 10.52 5.17 9.60
C ASN A 283 10.95 6.27 10.58
N THR A 284 10.78 5.98 11.87
CA THR A 284 11.23 6.85 12.97
C THR A 284 12.44 6.30 13.70
N ILE A 285 12.84 5.08 13.38
CA ILE A 285 14.02 4.39 13.89
C ILE A 285 14.81 3.78 12.72
N ASP A 286 16.05 3.40 12.94
CA ASP A 286 16.85 2.76 11.91
C ASP A 286 16.48 1.28 11.75
N LEU A 287 15.98 0.93 10.58
CA LEU A 287 15.51 -0.43 10.28
C LEU A 287 16.66 -1.40 9.97
N SER A 288 17.86 -0.90 9.68
CA SER A 288 19.03 -1.74 9.42
C SER A 288 19.47 -2.50 10.67
N ASN A 289 19.23 -1.91 11.85
CA ASN A 289 19.65 -2.40 13.15
C ASN A 289 18.58 -3.22 13.89
N LEU A 290 17.44 -3.53 13.23
CA LEU A 290 16.40 -4.35 13.86
C LEU A 290 16.92 -5.74 14.23
N SER A 291 16.49 -6.22 15.38
CA SER A 291 16.71 -7.61 15.81
C SER A 291 16.12 -8.60 14.76
N ASP A 292 16.58 -9.85 14.77
CA ASP A 292 16.02 -10.89 13.89
C ASP A 292 14.53 -11.11 14.15
N SER A 293 14.11 -11.04 15.43
CA SER A 293 12.69 -11.13 15.82
C SER A 293 11.87 -9.94 15.31
N GLY A 294 12.40 -8.71 15.43
CA GLY A 294 11.76 -7.50 14.88
C GLY A 294 11.73 -7.52 13.35
N THR A 295 12.77 -8.05 12.72
CA THR A 295 12.81 -8.25 11.27
C THR A 295 11.74 -9.26 10.82
N LEU A 296 11.61 -10.41 11.48
CA LEU A 296 10.60 -11.41 11.15
C LEU A 296 9.17 -10.87 11.38
N LEU A 297 8.95 -10.16 12.48
CA LEU A 297 7.66 -9.50 12.73
C LEU A 297 7.33 -8.48 11.64
N SER A 298 8.33 -7.69 11.22
CA SER A 298 8.18 -6.73 10.11
C SER A 298 7.77 -7.45 8.82
N LEU A 299 8.43 -8.56 8.46
CA LEU A 299 8.12 -9.37 7.29
C LEU A 299 6.66 -9.85 7.30
N ILE A 300 6.20 -10.39 8.42
CA ILE A 300 4.81 -10.85 8.57
C ILE A 300 3.82 -9.70 8.38
N LEU A 301 4.07 -8.55 9.02
CA LEU A 301 3.17 -7.39 8.92
C LEU A 301 3.21 -6.75 7.53
N MET A 302 4.36 -6.69 6.84
CA MET A 302 4.51 -6.16 5.48
C MET A 302 3.72 -6.99 4.46
N LEU A 303 3.69 -8.31 4.63
CA LEU A 303 2.86 -9.16 3.79
C LEU A 303 1.36 -8.92 4.02
N ILE A 304 0.95 -8.51 5.24
CA ILE A 304 -0.45 -8.18 5.57
C ILE A 304 -0.68 -6.68 5.35
N GLY A 305 -0.93 -6.28 4.13
CA GLY A 305 -1.14 -4.89 3.75
C GLY A 305 -2.43 -4.27 4.30
N GLY A 306 -2.92 -3.22 3.62
CA GLY A 306 -4.15 -2.53 4.02
C GLY A 306 -5.43 -3.24 3.55
N SER A 307 -6.56 -2.55 3.72
CA SER A 307 -7.88 -3.09 3.41
C SER A 307 -8.24 -2.95 1.93
N PRO A 308 -9.17 -3.76 1.39
CA PRO A 308 -9.67 -3.58 0.03
C PRO A 308 -10.29 -2.20 -0.19
N GLY A 309 -10.02 -1.61 -1.36
CA GLY A 309 -10.52 -0.28 -1.69
C GLY A 309 -9.93 0.83 -0.82
N SER A 310 -8.65 0.72 -0.45
CA SER A 310 -7.83 1.71 0.25
C SER A 310 -6.69 2.21 -0.63
N THR A 311 -5.93 3.16 -0.11
CA THR A 311 -4.68 3.63 -0.72
C THR A 311 -3.56 2.58 -0.67
N ALA A 312 -3.60 1.68 0.29
CA ALA A 312 -2.61 0.64 0.54
C ALA A 312 -2.63 -0.49 -0.51
N GLY A 313 -1.46 -1.09 -0.78
CA GLY A 313 -1.31 -2.26 -1.67
C GLY A 313 -1.22 -3.60 -0.93
N GLY A 314 -0.44 -4.54 -1.45
CA GLY A 314 -0.15 -5.84 -0.84
C GLY A 314 -1.34 -6.79 -0.68
N LEU A 315 -1.14 -7.86 0.11
CA LEU A 315 -2.23 -8.75 0.54
C LEU A 315 -3.21 -7.98 1.41
N LYS A 316 -4.50 -8.14 1.13
CA LYS A 316 -5.52 -7.37 1.85
C LYS A 316 -5.81 -7.98 3.23
N THR A 317 -6.05 -7.12 4.23
CA THR A 317 -6.41 -7.55 5.60
C THR A 317 -7.55 -8.55 5.60
N THR A 318 -8.57 -8.35 4.75
CA THR A 318 -9.71 -9.26 4.63
C THR A 318 -9.32 -10.62 4.06
N THR A 319 -8.32 -10.70 3.17
CA THR A 319 -7.82 -11.95 2.60
C THR A 319 -7.24 -12.84 3.70
N ILE A 320 -6.39 -12.28 4.55
CA ILE A 320 -5.81 -13.00 5.70
C ILE A 320 -6.89 -13.34 6.74
N ALA A 321 -7.74 -12.35 7.08
CA ALA A 321 -8.80 -12.57 8.08
C ALA A 321 -9.75 -13.71 7.69
N VAL A 322 -10.15 -13.79 6.42
CA VAL A 322 -11.04 -14.86 5.93
C VAL A 322 -10.38 -16.24 6.07
N VAL A 323 -9.10 -16.38 5.75
CA VAL A 323 -8.37 -17.65 5.88
C VAL A 323 -8.22 -18.02 7.37
N VAL A 324 -7.85 -17.06 8.21
CA VAL A 324 -7.73 -17.31 9.67
C VAL A 324 -9.09 -17.74 10.26
N ILE A 325 -10.19 -17.06 9.92
CA ILE A 325 -11.54 -17.42 10.37
C ILE A 325 -11.90 -18.83 9.85
N ALA A 326 -11.55 -19.18 8.62
CA ALA A 326 -11.80 -20.50 8.05
C ALA A 326 -11.04 -21.60 8.81
N VAL A 327 -9.76 -21.37 9.12
CA VAL A 327 -8.94 -22.31 9.92
C VAL A 327 -9.57 -22.55 11.28
N PHE A 328 -10.00 -21.48 11.98
CA PHE A 328 -10.67 -21.62 13.27
C PHE A 328 -12.04 -22.32 13.18
N ALA A 329 -12.80 -22.09 12.10
CA ALA A 329 -14.08 -22.78 11.89
C ALA A 329 -13.87 -24.28 11.67
N MET A 330 -12.90 -24.65 10.82
CA MET A 330 -12.52 -26.05 10.58
C MET A 330 -12.00 -26.74 11.83
N ALA A 331 -11.14 -26.07 12.61
CA ALA A 331 -10.61 -26.62 13.88
C ALA A 331 -11.73 -26.88 14.92
N LYS A 332 -12.87 -26.18 14.81
CA LYS A 332 -14.05 -26.42 15.66
C LYS A 332 -15.02 -27.48 15.10
N GLY A 333 -14.67 -28.12 13.98
CA GLY A 333 -15.51 -29.15 13.34
C GLY A 333 -16.77 -28.59 12.64
N GLY A 334 -16.79 -27.30 12.33
CA GLY A 334 -17.94 -26.67 11.66
C GLY A 334 -17.80 -26.69 10.15
N ASP A 335 -18.85 -27.11 9.43
CA ASP A 335 -18.91 -27.07 7.95
C ASP A 335 -19.07 -25.66 7.42
N ASP A 336 -19.67 -24.77 8.20
CA ASP A 336 -19.97 -23.40 7.84
C ASP A 336 -19.02 -22.40 8.49
N ILE A 337 -18.48 -21.49 7.67
CA ILE A 337 -17.61 -20.41 8.13
C ILE A 337 -18.48 -19.20 8.54
N ASN A 338 -18.84 -19.16 9.81
CA ASN A 338 -19.70 -18.13 10.36
C ASN A 338 -18.91 -17.10 11.18
N THR A 339 -19.14 -15.81 10.92
CA THR A 339 -18.59 -14.70 11.73
C THR A 339 -19.58 -13.53 11.80
N PHE A 340 -19.64 -12.84 12.93
CA PHE A 340 -20.59 -11.73 13.18
C PHE A 340 -22.03 -12.03 12.75
N LYS A 341 -22.52 -13.26 13.02
CA LYS A 341 -23.86 -13.76 12.66
C LYS A 341 -24.12 -13.80 11.14
N ARG A 342 -23.07 -13.91 10.31
CA ARG A 342 -23.15 -14.04 8.85
C ARG A 342 -22.21 -15.12 8.35
N ARG A 343 -22.62 -15.80 7.26
CA ARG A 343 -21.83 -16.87 6.63
C ARG A 343 -20.92 -16.31 5.55
N ILE A 344 -19.66 -16.76 5.52
CA ILE A 344 -18.70 -16.50 4.44
C ILE A 344 -18.81 -17.64 3.42
N VAL A 345 -18.86 -17.28 2.12
CA VAL A 345 -18.95 -18.25 1.03
C VAL A 345 -17.60 -18.94 0.85
N SER A 346 -17.61 -20.27 0.67
CA SER A 346 -16.39 -21.10 0.52
C SER A 346 -15.48 -20.65 -0.64
N ASP A 347 -16.04 -20.13 -1.73
CA ASP A 347 -15.25 -19.63 -2.86
C ASP A 347 -14.37 -18.45 -2.49
N VAL A 348 -14.80 -17.60 -1.54
CA VAL A 348 -13.98 -16.48 -1.03
C VAL A 348 -12.76 -17.01 -0.30
N VAL A 349 -12.92 -18.09 0.47
CA VAL A 349 -11.80 -18.74 1.19
C VAL A 349 -10.80 -19.34 0.21
N LYS A 350 -11.27 -20.10 -0.79
CA LYS A 350 -10.42 -20.69 -1.83
C LYS A 350 -9.63 -19.60 -2.58
N GLN A 351 -10.30 -18.52 -2.99
CA GLN A 351 -9.64 -17.39 -3.66
C GLN A 351 -8.60 -16.74 -2.75
N SER A 352 -8.92 -16.55 -1.46
CA SER A 352 -8.00 -15.96 -0.49
C SER A 352 -6.75 -16.82 -0.30
N ALA A 353 -6.90 -18.14 -0.18
CA ALA A 353 -5.79 -19.07 -0.06
C ALA A 353 -4.87 -19.04 -1.30
N VAL A 354 -5.45 -19.07 -2.50
CA VAL A 354 -4.70 -18.97 -3.77
C VAL A 354 -3.90 -17.66 -3.83
N ILE A 355 -4.50 -16.54 -3.45
CA ILE A 355 -3.81 -15.25 -3.46
C ILE A 355 -2.62 -15.26 -2.50
N ILE A 356 -2.79 -15.77 -1.28
CA ILE A 356 -1.70 -15.86 -0.30
C ILE A 356 -0.55 -16.71 -0.84
N LEU A 357 -0.85 -17.88 -1.39
CA LEU A 357 0.17 -18.78 -1.95
C LEU A 357 0.95 -18.13 -3.09
N ILE A 358 0.27 -17.44 -4.01
CA ILE A 358 0.93 -16.72 -5.12
C ILE A 358 1.87 -15.64 -4.58
N TYR A 359 1.45 -14.86 -3.58
CA TYR A 359 2.30 -13.82 -2.99
C TYR A 359 3.52 -14.42 -2.29
N LEU A 360 3.34 -15.45 -1.47
CA LEU A 360 4.45 -16.13 -0.79
C LEU A 360 5.45 -16.71 -1.80
N PHE A 361 4.95 -17.40 -2.83
CA PHE A 361 5.79 -17.95 -3.88
C PHE A 361 6.55 -16.85 -4.65
N ALA A 362 5.88 -15.75 -5.01
CA ALA A 362 6.50 -14.65 -5.71
C ALA A 362 7.62 -13.98 -4.87
N VAL A 363 7.38 -13.75 -3.57
CA VAL A 363 8.39 -13.19 -2.65
C VAL A 363 9.58 -14.14 -2.53
N MET A 364 9.35 -15.44 -2.29
CA MET A 364 10.43 -16.42 -2.16
C MET A 364 11.25 -16.53 -3.44
N LEU A 365 10.59 -16.66 -4.60
CA LEU A 365 11.26 -16.75 -5.89
C LEU A 365 12.10 -15.50 -6.20
N SER A 366 11.54 -14.32 -6.00
CA SER A 366 12.24 -13.05 -6.21
C SER A 366 13.44 -12.93 -5.28
N SER A 367 13.29 -13.32 -4.01
CA SER A 367 14.39 -13.30 -3.04
C SER A 367 15.51 -14.24 -3.44
N MET A 368 15.20 -15.46 -3.89
CA MET A 368 16.21 -16.42 -4.36
C MET A 368 17.02 -15.86 -5.53
N ILE A 369 16.35 -15.24 -6.51
CA ILE A 369 17.02 -14.67 -7.68
C ILE A 369 17.92 -13.49 -7.25
N ILE A 370 17.41 -12.56 -6.42
CA ILE A 370 18.18 -11.39 -5.98
C ILE A 370 19.37 -11.82 -5.10
N CYS A 371 19.21 -12.78 -4.18
CA CYS A 371 20.32 -13.31 -3.40
C CYS A 371 21.42 -13.89 -4.30
N SER A 372 21.03 -14.61 -5.37
CA SER A 372 21.98 -15.21 -6.31
C SER A 372 22.72 -14.16 -7.17
N VAL A 373 22.04 -13.07 -7.54
CA VAL A 373 22.60 -12.01 -8.38
C VAL A 373 23.51 -11.08 -7.58
N GLU A 374 23.08 -10.69 -6.36
CA GLU A 374 23.75 -9.67 -5.57
C GLU A 374 24.74 -10.23 -4.54
N GLY A 375 24.63 -11.51 -4.17
CA GLY A 375 25.44 -12.10 -3.10
C GLY A 375 25.15 -11.53 -1.70
N LEU A 376 23.97 -10.87 -1.51
CA LEU A 376 23.56 -10.28 -0.25
C LEU A 376 22.92 -11.28 0.70
N GLY A 377 22.90 -10.96 1.98
CA GLY A 377 22.29 -11.79 3.02
C GLY A 377 20.78 -11.96 2.84
N MET A 378 20.28 -13.19 3.06
CA MET A 378 18.87 -13.55 2.89
C MET A 378 17.92 -12.62 3.66
N SER A 379 18.26 -12.22 4.89
CA SER A 379 17.44 -11.35 5.74
C SER A 379 17.18 -9.98 5.08
N GLN A 380 18.22 -9.38 4.49
CA GLN A 380 18.13 -8.08 3.82
C GLN A 380 17.30 -8.18 2.53
N VAL A 381 17.57 -9.19 1.70
CA VAL A 381 16.87 -9.38 0.43
C VAL A 381 15.41 -9.74 0.64
N LEU A 382 15.11 -10.62 1.60
CA LEU A 382 13.73 -11.00 1.92
C LEU A 382 12.93 -9.81 2.45
N PHE A 383 13.56 -8.94 3.25
CA PHE A 383 12.95 -7.70 3.75
C PHE A 383 12.58 -6.77 2.60
N GLU A 384 13.48 -6.58 1.64
CA GLU A 384 13.28 -5.73 0.48
C GLU A 384 12.20 -6.26 -0.47
N THR A 385 12.23 -7.55 -0.77
CA THR A 385 11.23 -8.20 -1.65
C THR A 385 9.84 -8.23 -1.02
N ALA A 386 9.74 -8.47 0.29
CA ALA A 386 8.48 -8.41 1.02
C ALA A 386 7.94 -6.96 1.06
N SER A 387 8.82 -5.98 1.27
CA SER A 387 8.48 -4.56 1.20
C SER A 387 7.98 -4.16 -0.18
N ALA A 388 8.63 -4.61 -1.25
CA ALA A 388 8.19 -4.37 -2.62
C ALA A 388 6.84 -5.04 -2.93
N ALA A 389 6.67 -6.33 -2.59
CA ALA A 389 5.43 -7.06 -2.82
C ALA A 389 4.26 -6.52 -2.00
N GLY A 390 4.53 -6.16 -0.74
CA GLY A 390 3.58 -5.51 0.16
C GLY A 390 3.28 -4.07 -0.22
N THR A 391 4.08 -3.45 -1.11
CA THR A 391 4.07 -2.00 -1.39
C THR A 391 4.21 -1.19 -0.10
N VAL A 392 5.22 -1.51 0.72
CA VAL A 392 5.42 -0.94 2.05
C VAL A 392 6.39 0.23 2.05
N GLY A 393 7.55 0.08 1.38
CA GLY A 393 8.53 1.13 1.22
C GLY A 393 9.63 1.19 2.28
N VAL A 394 9.54 0.41 3.34
CA VAL A 394 10.65 0.29 4.31
C VAL A 394 11.76 -0.57 3.73
N SER A 395 13.01 -0.21 4.02
CA SER A 395 14.22 -0.86 3.51
C SER A 395 15.26 -1.03 4.63
N LYS A 396 16.11 -2.05 4.49
CA LYS A 396 17.35 -2.18 5.27
C LYS A 396 18.55 -1.50 4.58
N GLY A 397 18.31 -0.58 3.65
CA GLY A 397 19.34 0.24 3.01
C GLY A 397 20.02 -0.40 1.80
N ILE A 398 19.48 -1.48 1.22
CA ILE A 398 20.08 -2.14 0.06
C ILE A 398 19.57 -1.62 -1.29
N THR A 399 18.42 -0.93 -1.34
CA THR A 399 17.75 -0.50 -2.58
C THR A 399 18.64 0.32 -3.52
N ASN A 400 19.49 1.18 -2.98
CA ASN A 400 20.37 2.05 -3.75
C ASN A 400 21.62 1.33 -4.27
N GLN A 401 21.94 0.15 -3.75
CA GLN A 401 23.18 -0.58 -4.03
C GLN A 401 23.00 -1.73 -5.01
N ILE A 402 21.75 -2.19 -5.22
CA ILE A 402 21.44 -3.35 -6.05
C ILE A 402 21.52 -3.05 -7.56
N SER A 403 21.81 -4.09 -8.34
CA SER A 403 21.93 -4.03 -9.79
C SER A 403 20.62 -3.69 -10.50
N ALA A 404 20.71 -3.35 -11.78
CA ALA A 404 19.54 -3.06 -12.62
C ALA A 404 18.58 -4.27 -12.72
N ILE A 405 19.11 -5.51 -12.71
CA ILE A 405 18.29 -6.73 -12.76
C ILE A 405 17.43 -6.82 -11.49
N SER A 406 18.02 -6.66 -10.33
CA SER A 406 17.33 -6.70 -9.04
C SER A 406 16.31 -5.57 -8.91
N LYS A 407 16.64 -4.36 -9.40
CA LYS A 407 15.68 -3.24 -9.49
C LYS A 407 14.47 -3.60 -10.35
N ILE A 408 14.66 -4.25 -11.50
CA ILE A 408 13.54 -4.68 -12.38
C ILE A 408 12.66 -5.70 -11.65
N ILE A 409 13.24 -6.67 -10.95
CA ILE A 409 12.48 -7.66 -10.17
C ILE A 409 11.63 -6.96 -9.11
N LEU A 410 12.21 -6.03 -8.35
CA LEU A 410 11.47 -5.25 -7.34
C LEU A 410 10.37 -4.40 -7.98
N MET A 411 10.60 -3.79 -9.16
CA MET A 411 9.56 -3.04 -9.89
C MET A 411 8.37 -3.95 -10.28
N ILE A 412 8.62 -5.18 -10.72
CA ILE A 412 7.57 -6.16 -11.02
C ILE A 412 6.80 -6.52 -9.75
N MET A 413 7.50 -6.71 -8.62
CA MET A 413 6.87 -6.99 -7.34
C MET A 413 6.00 -5.83 -6.85
N MET A 414 6.48 -4.57 -6.90
CA MET A 414 5.73 -3.37 -6.56
C MET A 414 4.47 -3.23 -7.41
N TYR A 415 4.60 -3.42 -8.72
CA TYR A 415 3.48 -3.35 -9.65
C TYR A 415 2.43 -4.45 -9.38
N GLY A 416 2.88 -5.69 -9.13
CA GLY A 416 2.03 -6.80 -8.73
C GLY A 416 1.29 -6.55 -7.43
N GLY A 417 2.00 -6.02 -6.42
CA GLY A 417 1.45 -5.62 -5.13
C GLY A 417 0.36 -4.55 -5.25
N ARG A 418 0.55 -3.57 -6.14
CA ARG A 418 -0.41 -2.48 -6.34
C ARG A 418 -1.69 -2.92 -7.05
N ILE A 419 -1.58 -3.72 -8.12
CA ILE A 419 -2.75 -4.21 -8.85
C ILE A 419 -3.63 -5.10 -7.97
N GLY A 420 -3.04 -5.77 -6.99
CA GLY A 420 -3.71 -6.64 -6.04
C GLY A 420 -3.83 -8.08 -6.53
N GLY A 421 -3.73 -9.03 -5.60
CA GLY A 421 -3.62 -10.46 -5.89
C GLY A 421 -4.78 -11.04 -6.70
N LEU A 422 -6.02 -10.62 -6.42
CA LEU A 422 -7.17 -11.09 -7.18
C LEU A 422 -7.10 -10.64 -8.65
N SER A 423 -6.64 -9.42 -8.90
CA SER A 423 -6.47 -8.91 -10.26
C SER A 423 -5.35 -9.64 -10.99
N LEU A 424 -4.25 -9.98 -10.31
CA LEU A 424 -3.17 -10.79 -10.89
C LEU A 424 -3.69 -12.17 -11.31
N VAL A 425 -4.42 -12.86 -10.44
CA VAL A 425 -5.02 -14.17 -10.77
C VAL A 425 -5.94 -14.06 -11.99
N LEU A 426 -6.75 -13.00 -12.06
CA LEU A 426 -7.69 -12.79 -13.19
C LEU A 426 -7.00 -12.31 -14.47
N VAL A 427 -5.83 -11.67 -14.38
CA VAL A 427 -5.03 -11.30 -15.57
C VAL A 427 -4.49 -12.55 -16.27
N PHE A 428 -4.03 -13.54 -15.51
CA PHE A 428 -3.49 -14.79 -16.07
C PHE A 428 -4.57 -15.87 -16.28
N GLY A 429 -5.64 -15.86 -15.46
CA GLY A 429 -6.74 -16.82 -15.54
C GLY A 429 -7.84 -16.37 -16.51
N GLN A 430 -8.21 -17.21 -17.47
CA GLN A 430 -9.47 -17.08 -18.20
C GLN A 430 -10.55 -17.86 -17.43
N ARG A 431 -11.67 -17.21 -17.06
CA ARG A 431 -12.85 -17.96 -16.63
C ARG A 431 -13.31 -18.81 -17.80
N LYS A 432 -13.00 -20.08 -17.76
CA LYS A 432 -13.66 -21.05 -18.66
C LYS A 432 -15.13 -21.17 -18.23
N PRO A 433 -16.07 -21.23 -19.18
CA PRO A 433 -17.44 -21.60 -18.84
C PRO A 433 -17.44 -22.96 -18.11
N GLU A 434 -18.34 -23.11 -17.13
CA GLU A 434 -18.48 -24.39 -16.43
C GLU A 434 -18.70 -25.50 -17.45
N ALA A 435 -17.94 -26.57 -17.33
CA ALA A 435 -18.12 -27.73 -18.20
C ALA A 435 -19.53 -28.30 -17.96
N PRO A 436 -20.29 -28.60 -19.03
CA PRO A 436 -21.65 -29.12 -18.90
C PRO A 436 -21.70 -30.48 -18.17
N VAL A 437 -20.56 -31.18 -18.08
CA VAL A 437 -20.44 -32.46 -17.37
C VAL A 437 -19.33 -32.33 -16.35
N LYS A 438 -19.61 -32.64 -15.07
CA LYS A 438 -18.62 -32.74 -14.02
C LYS A 438 -17.93 -34.11 -14.10
N ARG A 439 -16.61 -34.12 -13.94
CA ARG A 439 -15.83 -35.36 -13.82
C ARG A 439 -16.14 -36.08 -12.51
N PRO A 440 -16.04 -37.43 -12.46
CA PRO A 440 -16.17 -38.19 -11.21
C PRO A 440 -15.20 -37.66 -10.16
N THR A 441 -15.62 -37.66 -8.90
CA THR A 441 -14.80 -37.26 -7.74
C THR A 441 -14.06 -38.48 -7.21
N GLU A 442 -12.77 -38.31 -6.92
CA GLU A 442 -11.94 -39.29 -6.27
C GLU A 442 -11.35 -38.67 -4.98
N GLN A 443 -11.22 -39.47 -3.93
CA GLN A 443 -10.70 -38.99 -2.66
C GLN A 443 -9.17 -39.02 -2.69
N ILE A 444 -8.58 -37.90 -2.21
CA ILE A 444 -7.13 -37.76 -2.02
C ILE A 444 -6.90 -37.66 -0.52
N LEU A 445 -5.99 -38.45 0.01
CA LEU A 445 -5.53 -38.37 1.39
C LEU A 445 -4.75 -37.07 1.57
N ILE A 446 -5.21 -36.27 2.52
CA ILE A 446 -4.53 -35.06 2.97
C ILE A 446 -4.01 -35.34 4.37
N GLY A 447 -2.69 -35.13 4.62
CA GLY A 447 -2.03 -35.42 5.89
C GLY A 447 -2.53 -34.64 7.08
#